data_b6aad2d883378d25a49021afca8e2d61
#
_entry.id   b6aad2d883378d25a49021afca8e2d61
#
_cell.length_a   1.000
_cell.length_b   1.000
_cell.length_c   1.000
_cell.angle_alpha   90.00
_cell.angle_beta   90.00
_cell.angle_gamma   90.00
#
_symmetry.space_group_name_H-M   'P 1'
#
loop_
_entity.id
_entity.type
_entity.pdbx_description
1 polymer ?
#
loop_
_entity_poly.entity_id
_entity_poly.type
_entity_poly.pdbx_seq_one_letter_code
_entity_poly.pdbx_strand_id
1 'polypeptide(L)'
;MITVDVQKWEADQILKKAEVLDPTCIIAGGAARDWYMGIVATDLDLFIHFPLSRKITQIINQLKAVSLTVVKVLGPEEFPAGYKLNPNISYVFEVTAAGVSTPCQIIVYSKPTFGVVEQFPLSICQAWYKGGKIGFTNEFASSVRNKVIIRTSDLYADAHAYVTKIRNKFPDYRYYDSWGSYGKMCLLENKEEL
;
A
#
# COMPACT_ATOMS: atom_id res chain seq x y z
N MET A 1 -8.86 -6.92 -21.91
CA MET A 1 -9.24 -7.02 -20.48
C MET A 1 -7.95 -7.04 -19.67
N ILE A 2 -7.82 -6.18 -18.65
CA ILE A 2 -6.68 -6.19 -17.74
C ILE A 2 -6.75 -7.43 -16.85
N THR A 3 -5.63 -8.13 -16.70
CA THR A 3 -5.46 -9.28 -15.79
C THR A 3 -4.44 -8.95 -14.72
N VAL A 4 -4.37 -9.77 -13.66
CA VAL A 4 -3.36 -9.63 -12.61
C VAL A 4 -1.94 -9.70 -13.18
N ASP A 5 -1.69 -10.58 -14.14
CA ASP A 5 -0.36 -10.72 -14.75
C ASP A 5 0.03 -9.51 -15.60
N VAL A 6 -0.95 -8.90 -16.31
CA VAL A 6 -0.72 -7.64 -17.03
C VAL A 6 -0.38 -6.53 -16.04
N GLN A 7 -1.11 -6.41 -14.92
CA GLN A 7 -0.80 -5.39 -13.91
C GLN A 7 0.55 -5.61 -13.24
N LYS A 8 0.95 -6.85 -12.95
CA LYS A 8 2.29 -7.15 -12.43
C LYS A 8 3.38 -6.79 -13.42
N TRP A 9 3.16 -7.04 -14.72
CA TRP A 9 4.08 -6.60 -15.75
C TRP A 9 4.19 -5.06 -15.81
N GLU A 10 3.05 -4.35 -15.76
CA GLU A 10 3.04 -2.87 -15.68
C GLU A 10 3.78 -2.36 -14.44
N ALA A 11 3.58 -3.01 -13.30
CA ALA A 11 4.27 -2.73 -12.05
C ALA A 11 5.79 -2.89 -12.17
N ASP A 12 6.25 -3.95 -12.81
CA ASP A 12 7.67 -4.18 -13.06
C ASP A 12 8.27 -3.09 -13.99
N GLN A 13 7.51 -2.59 -14.97
CA GLN A 13 7.96 -1.46 -15.80
C GLN A 13 8.14 -0.18 -14.97
N ILE A 14 7.23 0.09 -14.04
CA ILE A 14 7.32 1.26 -13.15
C ILE A 14 8.48 1.09 -12.15
N LEU A 15 8.55 -0.06 -11.48
CA LEU A 15 9.61 -0.36 -10.51
C LEU A 15 11.00 -0.24 -11.13
N LYS A 16 11.21 -0.82 -12.31
CA LYS A 16 12.49 -0.76 -13.03
C LYS A 16 12.96 0.68 -13.29
N LYS A 17 12.02 1.59 -13.55
CA LYS A 17 12.31 3.03 -13.71
C LYS A 17 12.60 3.69 -12.38
N ALA A 18 11.79 3.42 -11.36
CA ALA A 18 11.91 4.02 -10.03
C ALA A 18 13.17 3.53 -9.28
N GLU A 19 13.61 2.30 -9.48
CA GLU A 19 14.80 1.71 -8.85
C GLU A 19 16.10 2.46 -9.21
N VAL A 20 16.15 3.18 -10.31
CA VAL A 20 17.26 4.08 -10.67
C VAL A 20 17.39 5.22 -9.66
N LEU A 21 16.27 5.65 -9.06
CA LEU A 21 16.20 6.75 -8.10
C LEU A 21 16.28 6.27 -6.65
N ASP A 22 15.62 5.14 -6.38
CA ASP A 22 15.61 4.48 -5.08
C ASP A 22 15.54 2.95 -5.25
N PRO A 23 16.66 2.24 -5.06
CA PRO A 23 16.69 0.78 -5.17
C PRO A 23 15.76 0.06 -4.17
N THR A 24 15.30 0.75 -3.13
CA THR A 24 14.41 0.18 -2.11
C THR A 24 12.92 0.39 -2.40
N CYS A 25 12.58 1.11 -3.48
CA CYS A 25 11.18 1.37 -3.83
C CYS A 25 10.37 0.07 -4.00
N ILE A 26 9.10 0.11 -3.65
CA ILE A 26 8.16 -1.02 -3.69
C ILE A 26 6.78 -0.57 -4.13
N ILE A 27 6.00 -1.46 -4.72
CA ILE A 27 4.55 -1.30 -4.81
C ILE A 27 3.95 -1.99 -3.59
N ALA A 28 3.10 -1.31 -2.81
CA ALA A 28 2.62 -1.85 -1.56
C ALA A 28 1.13 -1.60 -1.32
N GLY A 29 0.55 -2.30 -0.35
CA GLY A 29 -0.83 -2.11 0.08
C GLY A 29 -1.85 -2.80 -0.83
N GLY A 30 -2.77 -2.02 -1.39
CA GLY A 30 -3.94 -2.50 -2.12
C GLY A 30 -3.61 -3.44 -3.27
N ALA A 31 -2.70 -3.04 -4.15
CA ALA A 31 -2.34 -3.83 -5.33
C ALA A 31 -1.70 -5.18 -4.95
N ALA A 32 -0.69 -5.18 -4.08
CA ALA A 32 -0.01 -6.41 -3.65
C ALA A 32 -0.98 -7.39 -2.96
N ARG A 33 -1.86 -6.88 -2.09
CA ARG A 33 -2.94 -7.65 -1.46
C ARG A 33 -3.87 -8.29 -2.50
N ASP A 34 -4.36 -7.47 -3.42
CA ASP A 34 -5.34 -7.90 -4.42
C ASP A 34 -4.73 -8.98 -5.34
N TRP A 35 -3.50 -8.78 -5.78
CA TRP A 35 -2.81 -9.78 -6.61
C TRP A 35 -2.52 -11.09 -5.85
N TYR A 36 -2.23 -11.02 -4.54
CA TYR A 36 -2.10 -12.22 -3.72
C TYR A 36 -3.39 -13.04 -3.71
N MET A 37 -4.54 -12.35 -3.76
CA MET A 37 -5.88 -12.96 -3.78
C MET A 37 -6.41 -13.24 -5.19
N GLY A 38 -5.61 -13.03 -6.25
CA GLY A 38 -6.03 -13.21 -7.64
C GLY A 38 -7.00 -12.14 -8.16
N ILE A 39 -7.07 -10.98 -7.50
CA ILE A 39 -7.96 -9.86 -7.83
C ILE A 39 -7.17 -8.79 -8.58
N VAL A 40 -7.76 -8.25 -9.64
CA VAL A 40 -7.23 -7.08 -10.36
C VAL A 40 -7.31 -5.85 -9.45
N ALA A 41 -6.19 -5.15 -9.28
CA ALA A 41 -6.12 -3.93 -8.46
C ALA A 41 -6.75 -2.74 -9.17
N THR A 42 -7.20 -1.75 -8.41
CA THR A 42 -7.75 -0.49 -8.95
C THR A 42 -6.64 0.45 -9.40
N ASP A 43 -5.56 0.49 -8.64
CA ASP A 43 -4.44 1.42 -8.77
C ASP A 43 -3.15 0.78 -8.26
N LEU A 44 -2.02 1.42 -8.56
CA LEU A 44 -0.69 1.03 -8.11
C LEU A 44 -0.14 2.14 -7.20
N ASP A 45 0.15 1.80 -5.95
CA ASP A 45 0.80 2.70 -5.00
C ASP A 45 2.29 2.36 -4.92
N LEU A 46 3.13 3.18 -5.59
CA LEU A 46 4.58 3.07 -5.55
C LEU A 46 5.13 3.92 -4.41
N PHE A 47 5.76 3.29 -3.43
CA PHE A 47 6.50 3.96 -2.36
C PHE A 47 7.95 4.14 -2.77
N ILE A 48 8.44 5.38 -2.71
CA ILE A 48 9.80 5.77 -3.05
C ILE A 48 10.37 6.72 -1.99
N HIS A 49 11.63 6.52 -1.65
CA HIS A 49 12.32 7.37 -0.68
C HIS A 49 13.01 8.55 -1.37
N PHE A 50 12.72 9.77 -0.85
CA PHE A 50 13.53 10.95 -1.10
C PHE A 50 13.79 11.69 0.21
N PRO A 51 15.02 12.17 0.45
CA PRO A 51 15.34 12.97 1.63
C PRO A 51 14.46 14.23 1.72
N LEU A 52 14.02 14.60 2.93
CA LEU A 52 13.21 15.80 3.19
C LEU A 52 13.82 17.11 2.64
N SER A 53 15.14 17.17 2.53
CA SER A 53 15.84 18.33 1.95
C SER A 53 15.61 18.53 0.46
N ARG A 54 15.05 17.50 -0.23
CA ARG A 54 14.86 17.55 -1.67
C ARG A 54 13.61 18.36 -2.04
N LYS A 55 13.80 19.38 -2.86
CA LYS A 55 12.68 20.21 -3.33
C LYS A 55 11.80 19.45 -4.31
N ILE A 56 10.50 19.69 -4.28
CA ILE A 56 9.50 19.06 -5.14
C ILE A 56 9.87 19.12 -6.63
N THR A 57 10.38 20.28 -7.10
CA THR A 57 10.80 20.47 -8.49
C THR A 57 11.94 19.52 -8.90
N GLN A 58 12.85 19.24 -7.97
CA GLN A 58 13.95 18.30 -8.19
C GLN A 58 13.44 16.86 -8.29
N ILE A 59 12.48 16.50 -7.43
CA ILE A 59 11.84 15.18 -7.47
C ILE A 59 11.12 14.99 -8.81
N ILE A 60 10.30 15.98 -9.22
CA ILE A 60 9.58 15.93 -10.51
C ILE A 60 10.55 15.76 -11.68
N ASN A 61 11.66 16.54 -11.70
CA ASN A 61 12.66 16.43 -12.75
C ASN A 61 13.34 15.06 -12.79
N GLN A 62 13.61 14.46 -11.63
CA GLN A 62 14.18 13.10 -11.55
C GLN A 62 13.21 12.02 -12.01
N LEU A 63 11.93 12.12 -11.62
CA LEU A 63 10.89 11.21 -12.12
C LEU A 63 10.77 11.31 -13.64
N LYS A 64 10.76 12.52 -14.18
CA LYS A 64 10.74 12.75 -15.63
C LYS A 64 11.96 12.16 -16.34
N ALA A 65 13.15 12.28 -15.73
CA ALA A 65 14.39 11.74 -16.30
C ALA A 65 14.37 10.21 -16.44
N VAL A 66 13.60 9.52 -15.59
CA VAL A 66 13.38 8.06 -15.70
C VAL A 66 12.05 7.73 -16.41
N SER A 67 11.48 8.66 -17.18
CA SER A 67 10.24 8.46 -17.96
C SER A 67 9.01 8.11 -17.10
N LEU A 68 8.92 8.70 -15.91
CA LEU A 68 7.72 8.75 -15.08
C LEU A 68 7.19 10.19 -15.11
N THR A 69 6.06 10.40 -15.79
CA THR A 69 5.52 11.75 -16.00
C THR A 69 4.51 12.07 -14.89
N VAL A 70 4.81 13.08 -14.09
CA VAL A 70 3.88 13.60 -13.07
C VAL A 70 2.77 14.37 -13.78
N VAL A 71 1.52 13.95 -13.60
CA VAL A 71 0.32 14.59 -14.15
C VAL A 71 -0.41 15.42 -13.12
N LYS A 72 -0.30 15.06 -11.85
CA LYS A 72 -0.87 15.82 -10.74
C LYS A 72 0.03 15.70 -9.51
N VAL A 73 0.13 16.80 -8.77
CA VAL A 73 0.71 16.84 -7.43
C VAL A 73 -0.43 17.01 -6.45
N LEU A 74 -0.58 16.08 -5.52
CA LEU A 74 -1.56 16.18 -4.45
C LEU A 74 -0.95 16.96 -3.28
N GLY A 75 -1.63 18.02 -2.83
CA GLY A 75 -1.30 18.69 -1.59
C GLY A 75 -1.75 17.85 -0.37
N PRO A 76 -1.27 18.18 0.85
CA PRO A 76 -1.65 17.44 2.07
C PRO A 76 -3.17 17.34 2.28
N GLU A 77 -3.93 18.37 1.87
CA GLU A 77 -5.40 18.40 1.96
C GLU A 77 -6.07 17.40 1.00
N GLU A 78 -5.42 17.11 -0.13
CA GLU A 78 -5.91 16.20 -1.16
C GLU A 78 -5.42 14.76 -0.95
N PHE A 79 -4.56 14.51 0.04
CA PHE A 79 -4.06 13.16 0.29
C PHE A 79 -5.22 12.20 0.55
N PRO A 80 -5.19 11.00 -0.03
CA PRO A 80 -6.11 9.93 0.38
C PRO A 80 -6.12 9.81 1.89
N ALA A 81 -7.30 9.54 2.47
CA ALA A 81 -7.50 9.47 3.92
C ALA A 81 -6.43 8.63 4.65
N GLY A 82 -5.97 7.55 4.01
CA GLY A 82 -4.90 6.70 4.53
C GLY A 82 -3.51 7.36 4.61
N TYR A 83 -3.29 8.55 4.07
CA TYR A 83 -1.96 9.20 4.02
C TYR A 83 -1.86 10.49 4.82
N LYS A 84 -3.01 11.14 5.12
CA LYS A 84 -3.06 12.48 5.75
C LYS A 84 -2.30 12.61 7.06
N LEU A 85 -2.24 11.56 7.87
CA LEU A 85 -1.59 11.60 9.18
C LEU A 85 -0.24 10.88 9.24
N ASN A 86 0.27 10.38 8.13
CA ASN A 86 1.58 9.76 8.13
C ASN A 86 2.66 10.86 7.96
N PRO A 87 3.41 11.22 9.02
CA PRO A 87 4.40 12.30 8.98
C PRO A 87 5.59 11.98 8.07
N ASN A 88 5.71 10.74 7.62
CA ASN A 88 6.78 10.31 6.74
C ASN A 88 6.41 10.48 5.25
N ILE A 89 5.16 10.80 4.91
CA ILE A 89 4.75 11.08 3.53
C ILE A 89 4.95 12.57 3.25
N SER A 90 5.85 12.86 2.31
CA SER A 90 6.18 14.24 1.94
C SER A 90 5.33 14.73 0.76
N TYR A 91 5.10 13.88 -0.23
CA TYR A 91 4.34 14.19 -1.44
C TYR A 91 3.61 12.94 -1.95
N VAL A 92 2.50 13.17 -2.65
CA VAL A 92 1.81 12.15 -3.45
C VAL A 92 1.66 12.69 -4.87
N PHE A 93 2.08 11.92 -5.86
CA PHE A 93 1.98 12.27 -7.27
C PHE A 93 1.11 11.26 -8.01
N GLU A 94 0.19 11.74 -8.83
CA GLU A 94 -0.38 10.91 -9.89
C GLU A 94 0.59 10.92 -11.06
N VAL A 95 0.92 9.74 -11.59
CA VAL A 95 1.91 9.60 -12.66
C VAL A 95 1.39 8.73 -13.79
N THR A 96 1.99 8.96 -14.96
CA THR A 96 1.83 8.10 -16.14
C THR A 96 3.19 7.60 -16.62
N ALA A 97 3.19 6.42 -17.22
CA ALA A 97 4.35 5.85 -17.89
C ALA A 97 3.92 5.17 -19.20
N ALA A 98 4.77 5.21 -20.20
CA ALA A 98 4.48 4.56 -21.48
C ALA A 98 4.26 3.05 -21.29
N GLY A 99 3.18 2.53 -21.86
CA GLY A 99 2.81 1.11 -21.76
C GLY A 99 2.14 0.70 -20.47
N VAL A 100 1.85 1.65 -19.55
CA VAL A 100 1.12 1.42 -18.31
C VAL A 100 -0.26 2.02 -18.41
N SER A 101 -1.29 1.22 -18.22
CA SER A 101 -2.70 1.62 -18.27
C SER A 101 -3.35 1.67 -16.89
N THR A 102 -2.83 0.94 -15.92
CA THR A 102 -3.31 0.99 -14.54
C THR A 102 -2.93 2.32 -13.90
N PRO A 103 -3.90 3.05 -13.27
CA PRO A 103 -3.60 4.27 -12.54
C PRO A 103 -2.46 4.05 -11.54
N CYS A 104 -1.52 4.99 -11.48
CA CYS A 104 -0.38 4.88 -10.58
C CYS A 104 -0.19 6.15 -9.77
N GLN A 105 0.01 5.97 -8.46
CA GLN A 105 0.43 7.02 -7.55
C GLN A 105 1.84 6.74 -7.05
N ILE A 106 2.65 7.79 -6.93
CA ILE A 106 3.95 7.74 -6.26
C ILE A 106 3.80 8.41 -4.92
N ILE A 107 4.03 7.64 -3.86
CA ILE A 107 4.03 8.10 -2.47
C ILE A 107 5.49 8.34 -2.07
N VAL A 108 5.86 9.61 -1.93
CA VAL A 108 7.21 10.02 -1.55
C VAL A 108 7.37 9.92 -0.05
N TYR A 109 8.25 9.04 0.36
CA TYR A 109 8.54 8.76 1.76
C TYR A 109 9.84 9.45 2.18
N SER A 110 9.83 10.10 3.35
CA SER A 110 10.98 10.83 3.89
C SER A 110 12.04 9.93 4.55
N LYS A 111 11.71 8.66 4.73
CA LYS A 111 12.59 7.62 5.26
C LYS A 111 12.71 6.50 4.24
N PRO A 112 13.77 5.66 4.32
CA PRO A 112 13.84 4.44 3.51
C PRO A 112 12.57 3.62 3.64
N THR A 113 12.14 2.99 2.53
CA THR A 113 10.85 2.27 2.45
C THR A 113 10.82 0.97 3.27
N PHE A 114 11.93 0.59 3.94
CA PHE A 114 11.96 -0.51 4.89
C PHE A 114 10.94 -0.28 6.01
N GLY A 115 10.09 -1.27 6.26
CA GLY A 115 9.09 -1.22 7.31
C GLY A 115 7.89 -0.31 7.04
N VAL A 116 7.78 0.32 5.84
CA VAL A 116 6.60 1.13 5.50
C VAL A 116 5.32 0.30 5.58
N VAL A 117 5.39 -0.94 5.17
CA VAL A 117 4.24 -1.86 5.11
C VAL A 117 3.74 -2.22 6.51
N GLU A 118 4.64 -2.35 7.48
CA GLU A 118 4.31 -2.62 8.89
C GLU A 118 3.52 -1.47 9.53
N GLN A 119 3.61 -0.27 8.96
CA GLN A 119 2.89 0.92 9.43
C GLN A 119 1.49 1.03 8.83
N PHE A 120 1.11 0.17 7.90
CA PHE A 120 -0.23 0.22 7.32
C PHE A 120 -1.30 -0.08 8.37
N PRO A 121 -2.44 0.63 8.35
CA PRO A 121 -3.40 0.62 9.43
C PRO A 121 -4.17 -0.68 9.58
N LEU A 122 -4.17 -1.52 8.55
CA LEU A 122 -4.88 -2.79 8.54
C LEU A 122 -3.93 -3.92 8.16
N SER A 123 -3.95 -4.97 8.95
CA SER A 123 -3.13 -6.18 8.76
C SER A 123 -3.24 -6.77 7.35
N ILE A 124 -4.44 -6.79 6.78
CA ILE A 124 -4.70 -7.28 5.41
C ILE A 124 -4.10 -6.41 4.29
N CYS A 125 -3.57 -5.23 4.61
CA CYS A 125 -2.92 -4.35 3.65
C CYS A 125 -1.40 -4.42 3.73
N GLN A 126 -0.84 -5.21 4.64
CA GLN A 126 0.60 -5.30 4.90
C GLN A 126 1.30 -6.26 3.94
N ALA A 127 1.15 -5.99 2.64
CA ALA A 127 1.78 -6.71 1.55
C ALA A 127 2.47 -5.73 0.58
N TRP A 128 3.51 -6.21 -0.11
CA TRP A 128 4.23 -5.45 -1.12
C TRP A 128 4.61 -6.34 -2.31
N TYR A 129 4.92 -5.69 -3.42
CA TYR A 129 5.40 -6.34 -4.63
C TYR A 129 6.73 -5.72 -5.08
N LYS A 130 7.69 -6.58 -5.39
CA LYS A 130 8.98 -6.21 -5.96
C LYS A 130 9.64 -7.41 -6.65
N GLY A 131 10.25 -7.16 -7.82
CA GLY A 131 11.03 -8.16 -8.52
C GLY A 131 10.25 -9.45 -8.85
N GLY A 132 9.01 -9.32 -9.29
CA GLY A 132 8.14 -10.44 -9.65
C GLY A 132 7.53 -11.18 -8.46
N LYS A 133 7.80 -10.77 -7.22
CA LYS A 133 7.37 -11.47 -6.01
C LYS A 133 6.48 -10.60 -5.13
N ILE A 134 5.49 -11.25 -4.52
CA ILE A 134 4.71 -10.64 -3.44
C ILE A 134 5.31 -11.04 -2.11
N GLY A 135 5.73 -10.06 -1.33
CA GLY A 135 6.11 -10.22 0.06
C GLY A 135 4.99 -9.71 0.98
N PHE A 136 4.98 -10.15 2.22
CA PHE A 136 3.97 -9.76 3.21
C PHE A 136 4.46 -9.98 4.64
N THR A 137 3.81 -9.31 5.60
CA THR A 137 4.10 -9.49 7.04
C THR A 137 3.39 -10.73 7.60
N ASN A 138 3.78 -11.13 8.80
CA ASN A 138 3.09 -12.22 9.53
C ASN A 138 1.63 -11.85 9.82
N GLU A 139 1.35 -10.58 10.07
CA GLU A 139 0.01 -10.03 10.30
C GLU A 139 -0.88 -10.20 9.07
N PHE A 140 -0.35 -9.93 7.88
CA PHE A 140 -1.06 -10.20 6.63
C PHE A 140 -1.36 -11.69 6.46
N ALA A 141 -0.35 -12.55 6.65
CA ALA A 141 -0.51 -14.00 6.51
C ALA A 141 -1.57 -14.53 7.50
N SER A 142 -1.55 -14.06 8.74
CA SER A 142 -2.55 -14.40 9.75
C SER A 142 -3.95 -13.91 9.34
N SER A 143 -4.05 -12.67 8.84
CA SER A 143 -5.33 -12.11 8.36
C SER A 143 -5.97 -12.94 7.27
N VAL A 144 -5.19 -13.32 6.27
CA VAL A 144 -5.70 -14.13 5.16
C VAL A 144 -6.12 -15.52 5.62
N ARG A 145 -5.29 -16.19 6.41
CA ARG A 145 -5.54 -17.55 6.93
C ARG A 145 -6.82 -17.62 7.76
N ASN A 146 -7.01 -16.64 8.65
CA ASN A 146 -8.09 -16.65 9.64
C ASN A 146 -9.31 -15.84 9.19
N LYS A 147 -9.27 -15.25 7.97
CA LYS A 147 -10.31 -14.35 7.45
C LYS A 147 -10.63 -13.22 8.42
N VAL A 148 -9.60 -12.54 8.90
CA VAL A 148 -9.73 -11.42 9.84
C VAL A 148 -9.07 -10.16 9.30
N ILE A 149 -9.59 -9.02 9.66
CA ILE A 149 -9.00 -7.70 9.40
C ILE A 149 -8.74 -7.08 10.76
N ILE A 150 -7.48 -6.83 11.08
CA ILE A 150 -7.09 -6.29 12.38
C ILE A 150 -6.50 -4.91 12.17
N ARG A 151 -6.95 -3.94 12.95
CA ARG A 151 -6.35 -2.62 13.01
C ARG A 151 -5.00 -2.71 13.70
N THR A 152 -3.95 -2.29 13.01
CA THR A 152 -2.56 -2.42 13.44
C THR A 152 -1.92 -1.08 13.82
N SER A 153 -2.53 0.05 13.38
CA SER A 153 -1.98 1.37 13.61
C SER A 153 -3.09 2.43 13.72
N ASP A 154 -2.88 3.39 14.61
CA ASP A 154 -3.75 4.57 14.82
C ASP A 154 -3.31 5.78 13.97
N LEU A 155 -2.27 5.65 13.14
CA LEU A 155 -1.68 6.73 12.35
C LEU A 155 -2.59 7.31 11.24
N TYR A 156 -3.86 6.88 11.16
CA TYR A 156 -4.76 7.28 10.09
C TYR A 156 -6.06 7.86 10.68
N ALA A 157 -6.21 9.18 10.60
CA ALA A 157 -7.34 9.91 11.19
C ALA A 157 -8.70 9.49 10.64
N ASP A 158 -8.75 9.05 9.40
CA ASP A 158 -10.00 8.66 8.73
C ASP A 158 -10.07 7.14 8.55
N ALA A 159 -9.61 6.42 9.60
CA ALA A 159 -9.61 4.97 9.62
C ALA A 159 -11.02 4.41 9.33
N HIS A 160 -12.08 5.13 9.72
CA HIS A 160 -13.45 4.62 9.54
C HIS A 160 -13.83 4.45 8.07
N ALA A 161 -13.61 5.46 7.22
CA ALA A 161 -13.92 5.38 5.79
C ALA A 161 -13.07 4.29 5.11
N TYR A 162 -11.76 4.24 5.45
CA TYR A 162 -10.86 3.22 4.92
C TYR A 162 -11.23 1.81 5.37
N VAL A 163 -11.53 1.62 6.66
CA VAL A 163 -12.00 0.35 7.22
C VAL A 163 -13.29 -0.08 6.53
N THR A 164 -14.25 0.83 6.35
CA THR A 164 -15.51 0.53 5.65
C THR A 164 -15.26 0.08 4.22
N LYS A 165 -14.38 0.78 3.46
CA LYS A 165 -13.98 0.38 2.10
C LYS A 165 -13.44 -1.05 2.07
N ILE A 166 -12.55 -1.40 3.03
CA ILE A 166 -11.92 -2.72 3.07
C ILE A 166 -12.93 -3.79 3.51
N ARG A 167 -13.77 -3.53 4.49
CA ARG A 167 -14.83 -4.46 4.92
C ARG A 167 -15.82 -4.77 3.78
N ASN A 168 -16.21 -3.76 3.01
CA ASN A 168 -17.07 -3.96 1.85
C ASN A 168 -16.40 -4.81 0.76
N LYS A 169 -15.08 -4.71 0.62
CA LYS A 169 -14.31 -5.53 -0.33
C LYS A 169 -14.15 -6.98 0.13
N PHE A 170 -14.11 -7.21 1.43
CA PHE A 170 -13.91 -8.53 2.06
C PHE A 170 -15.02 -8.82 3.07
N PRO A 171 -16.28 -9.01 2.61
CA PRO A 171 -17.45 -9.15 3.49
C PRO A 171 -17.38 -10.39 4.39
N ASP A 172 -16.63 -11.43 3.98
CA ASP A 172 -16.45 -12.67 4.73
C ASP A 172 -15.37 -12.57 5.82
N TYR A 173 -14.69 -11.41 5.93
CA TYR A 173 -13.66 -11.20 6.94
C TYR A 173 -14.23 -10.50 8.18
N ARG A 174 -13.92 -11.03 9.35
CA ARG A 174 -14.26 -10.39 10.64
C ARG A 174 -13.28 -9.26 10.95
N TYR A 175 -13.80 -8.13 11.45
CA TYR A 175 -12.97 -6.97 11.80
C TYR A 175 -12.73 -6.88 13.31
N TYR A 176 -11.51 -6.54 13.69
CA TYR A 176 -11.08 -6.30 15.07
C TYR A 176 -10.27 -5.01 15.19
N ASP A 177 -10.56 -4.23 16.24
CA ASP A 177 -9.85 -2.96 16.49
C ASP A 177 -8.41 -3.14 16.98
N SER A 178 -8.04 -4.35 17.40
CA SER A 178 -6.68 -4.66 17.83
C SER A 178 -6.43 -6.16 17.87
N TRP A 179 -5.15 -6.55 17.90
CA TRP A 179 -4.73 -7.94 18.14
C TRP A 179 -5.19 -8.45 19.50
N GLY A 180 -5.26 -7.57 20.52
CA GLY A 180 -5.77 -7.95 21.84
C GLY A 180 -7.25 -8.33 21.84
N SER A 181 -8.07 -7.62 21.05
CA SER A 181 -9.50 -7.95 20.87
C SER A 181 -9.69 -9.27 20.13
N TYR A 182 -8.87 -9.52 19.11
CA TYR A 182 -8.85 -10.80 18.38
C TYR A 182 -8.44 -11.97 19.31
N GLY A 183 -7.36 -11.81 20.08
CA GLY A 183 -6.88 -12.85 21.01
C GLY A 183 -7.89 -13.22 22.08
N LYS A 184 -8.61 -12.22 22.62
CA LYS A 184 -9.68 -12.49 23.62
C LYS A 184 -10.79 -13.35 23.04
N MET A 185 -11.17 -13.11 21.79
CA MET A 185 -12.22 -13.88 21.15
C MET A 185 -11.78 -15.33 20.84
N CYS A 186 -10.56 -15.54 20.36
CA CYS A 186 -10.03 -16.90 20.17
C CYS A 186 -9.99 -17.70 21.46
N LEU A 187 -9.74 -17.06 22.63
CA LEU A 187 -9.79 -17.70 23.93
C LEU A 187 -11.21 -18.06 24.37
N LEU A 188 -12.23 -17.31 23.93
CA LEU A 188 -13.63 -17.61 24.22
C LEU A 188 -14.14 -18.76 23.36
N GLU A 189 -13.86 -18.73 22.05
CA GLU A 189 -14.26 -19.82 21.13
C GLU A 189 -13.67 -21.18 21.56
N ASN A 190 -12.40 -21.22 22.00
CA ASN A 190 -11.80 -22.47 22.51
C ASN A 190 -12.34 -22.97 23.86
N LYS A 191 -13.09 -22.12 24.60
CA LYS A 191 -13.75 -22.55 25.86
C LYS A 191 -15.13 -23.13 25.66
N GLU A 192 -15.77 -22.85 24.52
CA GLU A 192 -17.09 -23.39 24.19
C GLU A 192 -16.99 -24.78 23.53
N GLU A 193 -15.77 -25.21 23.12
CA GLU A 193 -15.50 -26.53 22.53
C GLU A 193 -15.01 -27.58 23.58
N LEU A 194 -14.88 -27.20 24.87
CA LEU A 194 -14.50 -28.07 26.00
C LEU A 194 -15.67 -28.31 26.94
#